data_1396758be237dfb118708c7ffaa7bf5b
#
_entry.id   1396758be237dfb118708c7ffaa7bf5b
#
_cell.length_a   1.000
_cell.length_b   1.000
_cell.length_c   1.000
_cell.angle_alpha   90.00
_cell.angle_beta   90.00
_cell.angle_gamma   90.00
#
_symmetry.space_group_name_H-M   'P 1'
#
loop_
_entity.id
_entity.type
_entity.pdbx_description
1 polymer ?
#
loop_
_entity_poly.entity_id
_entity_poly.type
_entity_poly.pdbx_seq_one_letter_code
_entity_poly.pdbx_strand_id
1 'polypeptide(L)'
;PPWQADHSEVAARVCLTAEDAHVFHTSVLENLRVARGDVTPAEAGELLSRAGLGRWLEALPEGVETIIGTDATTLSGGERRRLLLARALAAPAPLMLLDEPGEHLDALTADRLVTDLLTAGDQGRGTLLVTHRLSALEHADEVLVMGHRPQATGEQAPATILHRGSHRELQDVSETYRWSLSQEDQDRQQDHVSGTS
;
A
#
# COMPACT_ATOMS: atom_id res chain seq x y z
N PRO A 1 -15.66 17.35 14.53
CA PRO A 1 -15.23 17.19 13.15
C PRO A 1 -13.71 16.85 13.13
N PRO A 2 -13.20 16.07 12.15
CA PRO A 2 -11.80 15.61 12.13
C PRO A 2 -10.75 16.75 12.21
N TRP A 3 -11.08 17.93 11.70
CA TRP A 3 -10.22 19.13 11.75
C TRP A 3 -10.15 19.82 13.13
N GLN A 4 -10.89 19.32 14.12
CA GLN A 4 -10.84 19.81 15.51
C GLN A 4 -10.12 18.83 16.45
N ALA A 5 -9.73 17.65 15.94
CA ALA A 5 -8.97 16.69 16.73
C ALA A 5 -7.53 17.16 16.89
N ASP A 6 -6.93 16.88 18.03
CA ASP A 6 -5.51 17.13 18.26
C ASP A 6 -4.68 16.22 17.31
N HIS A 7 -3.62 16.77 16.74
CA HIS A 7 -2.71 16.03 15.84
C HIS A 7 -2.16 14.75 16.50
N SER A 8 -1.90 14.78 17.81
CA SER A 8 -1.44 13.62 18.57
C SER A 8 -2.50 12.53 18.65
N GLU A 9 -3.78 12.88 18.82
CA GLU A 9 -4.89 11.93 18.85
C GLU A 9 -5.12 11.30 17.46
N VAL A 10 -4.98 12.09 16.40
CA VAL A 10 -5.09 11.57 15.01
C VAL A 10 -3.94 10.61 14.73
N ALA A 11 -2.68 11.00 15.04
CA ALA A 11 -1.50 10.17 14.84
C ALA A 11 -1.53 8.85 15.61
N ALA A 12 -2.15 8.84 16.79
CA ALA A 12 -2.35 7.61 17.56
C ALA A 12 -3.40 6.66 16.96
N ARG A 13 -4.27 7.15 16.07
CA ARG A 13 -5.40 6.38 15.50
C ARG A 13 -5.25 6.08 14.04
N VAL A 14 -4.48 6.88 13.30
CA VAL A 14 -4.35 6.80 11.85
C VAL A 14 -2.88 6.78 11.47
N CYS A 15 -2.47 5.74 10.78
CA CYS A 15 -1.17 5.66 10.12
C CYS A 15 -1.34 5.91 8.62
N LEU A 16 -0.68 6.93 8.10
CA LEU A 16 -0.64 7.25 6.67
C LEU A 16 0.73 6.89 6.11
N THR A 17 0.78 6.18 4.99
CA THR A 17 2.02 6.02 4.23
C THR A 17 2.26 7.31 3.43
N ALA A 18 3.30 8.05 3.80
CA ALA A 18 3.74 9.21 3.04
C ALA A 18 4.98 8.83 2.21
N GLU A 19 4.96 9.11 0.90
CA GLU A 19 6.06 8.80 -0.01
C GLU A 19 7.35 9.56 0.34
N ASP A 20 7.22 10.74 0.92
CA ASP A 20 8.29 11.64 1.32
C ASP A 20 8.77 11.43 2.76
N ALA A 21 8.21 10.45 3.47
CA ALA A 21 8.61 10.16 4.84
C ALA A 21 10.11 9.85 4.95
N HIS A 22 10.74 10.39 5.98
CA HIS A 22 12.19 10.28 6.16
C HIS A 22 12.64 8.85 6.48
N VAL A 23 13.71 8.40 5.80
CA VAL A 23 14.46 7.20 6.16
C VAL A 23 15.70 7.65 6.93
N PHE A 24 15.86 7.12 8.14
CA PHE A 24 16.93 7.53 9.05
C PHE A 24 18.22 6.78 8.77
N HIS A 25 19.36 7.45 8.96
CA HIS A 25 20.69 6.83 8.90
C HIS A 25 20.94 5.98 10.14
N THR A 26 20.38 4.80 10.14
CA THR A 26 20.50 3.80 11.21
C THR A 26 20.19 2.42 10.64
N SER A 27 20.09 1.38 11.48
CA SER A 27 19.76 0.04 10.99
C SER A 27 18.33 -0.03 10.41
N VAL A 28 18.10 -1.05 9.58
CA VAL A 28 16.77 -1.37 9.06
C VAL A 28 15.78 -1.56 10.22
N LEU A 29 16.18 -2.26 11.27
CA LEU A 29 15.38 -2.51 12.47
C LEU A 29 15.00 -1.20 13.17
N GLU A 30 15.95 -0.29 13.40
CA GLU A 30 15.66 1.00 14.03
C GLU A 30 14.74 1.88 13.17
N ASN A 31 14.83 1.78 11.84
CA ASN A 31 13.87 2.43 10.96
C ASN A 31 12.44 1.92 11.16
N LEU A 32 12.21 0.66 11.45
CA LEU A 32 10.89 0.12 11.78
C LEU A 32 10.46 0.54 13.21
N ARG A 33 11.40 0.58 14.15
CA ARG A 33 11.17 1.01 15.54
C ARG A 33 10.72 2.45 15.70
N VAL A 34 10.94 3.29 14.69
CA VAL A 34 10.32 4.63 14.65
C VAL A 34 8.80 4.58 14.78
N ALA A 35 8.15 3.54 14.24
CA ALA A 35 6.69 3.38 14.33
C ALA A 35 6.26 2.65 15.60
N ARG A 36 7.06 1.68 16.06
CA ARG A 36 6.79 0.89 17.26
C ARG A 36 8.12 0.41 17.87
N GLY A 37 8.48 0.97 19.01
CA GLY A 37 9.82 0.82 19.61
C GLY A 37 10.20 -0.59 20.07
N ASP A 38 9.24 -1.50 20.26
CA ASP A 38 9.43 -2.88 20.73
C ASP A 38 9.48 -3.91 19.60
N VAL A 39 9.57 -3.50 18.32
CA VAL A 39 9.71 -4.42 17.18
C VAL A 39 10.96 -5.28 17.38
N THR A 40 10.76 -6.60 17.38
CA THR A 40 11.85 -7.57 17.45
C THR A 40 12.49 -7.81 16.08
N PRO A 41 13.73 -8.32 16.00
CA PRO A 41 14.36 -8.68 14.72
C PRO A 41 13.53 -9.66 13.89
N ALA A 42 12.86 -10.63 14.53
CA ALA A 42 12.03 -11.61 13.84
C ALA A 42 10.79 -10.94 13.21
N GLU A 43 10.06 -10.12 13.99
CA GLU A 43 8.93 -9.34 13.48
C GLU A 43 9.33 -8.37 12.37
N ALA A 44 10.51 -7.74 12.48
CA ALA A 44 11.04 -6.88 11.43
C ALA A 44 11.21 -7.65 10.11
N GLY A 45 11.73 -8.88 10.16
CA GLY A 45 11.83 -9.75 8.99
C GLY A 45 10.48 -10.08 8.36
N GLU A 46 9.47 -10.39 9.18
CA GLU A 46 8.10 -10.65 8.70
C GLU A 46 7.47 -9.41 8.06
N LEU A 47 7.58 -8.25 8.71
CA LEU A 47 7.06 -6.98 8.19
C LEU A 47 7.70 -6.59 6.86
N LEU A 48 9.02 -6.75 6.74
CA LEU A 48 9.76 -6.49 5.51
C LEU A 48 9.37 -7.47 4.41
N SER A 49 9.20 -8.75 4.72
CA SER A 49 8.75 -9.77 3.76
C SER A 49 7.34 -9.43 3.23
N ARG A 50 6.41 -9.06 4.11
CA ARG A 50 5.05 -8.61 3.74
C ARG A 50 5.09 -7.36 2.85
N ALA A 51 6.02 -6.45 3.09
CA ALA A 51 6.23 -5.27 2.24
C ALA A 51 6.99 -5.56 0.93
N GLY A 52 7.28 -6.85 0.60
CA GLY A 52 7.98 -7.23 -0.61
C GLY A 52 9.50 -7.02 -0.56
N LEU A 53 10.10 -6.91 0.64
CA LEU A 53 11.52 -6.72 0.84
C LEU A 53 12.26 -7.99 1.29
N GLY A 54 11.66 -9.18 1.27
CA GLY A 54 12.28 -10.41 1.75
C GLY A 54 13.61 -10.71 1.07
N ARG A 55 13.66 -10.72 -0.26
CA ARG A 55 14.90 -10.96 -1.03
C ARG A 55 15.95 -9.88 -0.82
N TRP A 56 15.53 -8.63 -0.71
CA TRP A 56 16.44 -7.52 -0.40
C TRP A 56 17.08 -7.71 0.98
N LEU A 57 16.28 -8.07 1.99
CA LEU A 57 16.77 -8.34 3.34
C LEU A 57 17.79 -9.49 3.39
N GLU A 58 17.53 -10.57 2.64
CA GLU A 58 18.46 -11.72 2.51
C GLU A 58 19.81 -11.34 1.89
N ALA A 59 19.82 -10.31 1.03
CA ALA A 59 21.04 -9.82 0.39
C ALA A 59 21.85 -8.83 1.27
N LEU A 60 21.29 -8.37 2.38
CA LEU A 60 21.99 -7.46 3.29
C LEU A 60 23.02 -8.19 4.16
N PRO A 61 24.22 -7.61 4.37
CA PRO A 61 25.33 -8.28 5.06
C PRO A 61 25.02 -8.63 6.53
N GLU A 62 24.21 -7.80 7.20
CA GLU A 62 23.84 -7.96 8.62
C GLU A 62 22.32 -8.08 8.79
N GLY A 63 21.59 -8.42 7.72
CA GLY A 63 20.13 -8.52 7.75
C GLY A 63 19.48 -7.24 8.27
N VAL A 64 18.58 -7.34 9.24
CA VAL A 64 17.86 -6.18 9.82
C VAL A 64 18.77 -5.20 10.60
N GLU A 65 19.96 -5.63 10.99
CA GLU A 65 20.93 -4.76 11.68
C GLU A 65 21.80 -3.95 10.70
N THR A 66 21.70 -4.21 9.40
CA THR A 66 22.42 -3.43 8.39
C THR A 66 22.05 -1.95 8.46
N ILE A 67 23.07 -1.09 8.56
CA ILE A 67 22.89 0.36 8.55
C ILE A 67 22.57 0.81 7.13
N ILE A 68 21.47 1.53 6.96
CA ILE A 68 21.08 2.17 5.70
C ILE A 68 21.39 3.67 5.76
N GLY A 69 22.01 4.16 4.70
CA GLY A 69 22.71 5.45 4.76
C GLY A 69 21.89 6.67 4.34
N THR A 70 22.47 7.84 4.67
CA THR A 70 21.97 9.16 4.33
C THR A 70 22.00 9.48 2.83
N ASP A 71 22.86 8.82 2.06
CA ASP A 71 23.11 9.18 0.66
C ASP A 71 22.21 8.44 -0.33
N ALA A 72 21.12 7.80 0.14
CA ALA A 72 20.17 7.02 -0.67
C ALA A 72 20.84 5.98 -1.62
N THR A 73 22.16 5.86 -1.59
CA THR A 73 22.96 4.95 -2.41
C THR A 73 22.74 3.49 -2.04
N THR A 74 22.15 3.24 -0.89
CA THR A 74 21.85 1.90 -0.36
C THR A 74 20.41 1.47 -0.60
N LEU A 75 19.51 2.39 -0.98
CA LEU A 75 18.09 2.11 -1.25
C LEU A 75 17.67 2.68 -2.60
N SER A 76 17.14 1.83 -3.47
CA SER A 76 16.38 2.30 -4.64
C SER A 76 15.07 2.98 -4.19
N GLY A 77 14.45 3.76 -5.06
CA GLY A 77 13.17 4.40 -4.78
C GLY A 77 12.08 3.39 -4.37
N GLY A 78 12.06 2.23 -5.04
CA GLY A 78 11.13 1.15 -4.72
C GLY A 78 11.41 0.49 -3.35
N GLU A 79 12.68 0.25 -2.99
CA GLU A 79 13.06 -0.28 -1.68
C GLU A 79 12.72 0.70 -0.56
N ARG A 80 12.96 2.01 -0.79
CA ARG A 80 12.58 3.07 0.13
C ARG A 80 11.08 3.07 0.42
N ARG A 81 10.22 3.06 -0.62
CA ARG A 81 8.76 3.01 -0.47
C ARG A 81 8.31 1.76 0.30
N ARG A 82 8.86 0.59 -0.02
CA ARG A 82 8.54 -0.66 0.68
C ARG A 82 9.02 -0.66 2.14
N LEU A 83 10.16 -0.05 2.44
CA LEU A 83 10.59 0.15 3.84
C LEU A 83 9.62 1.04 4.61
N LEU A 84 9.14 2.11 4.01
CA LEU A 84 8.12 2.99 4.60
C LEU A 84 6.78 2.26 4.80
N LEU A 85 6.41 1.38 3.87
CA LEU A 85 5.25 0.50 4.02
C LEU A 85 5.45 -0.48 5.20
N ALA A 86 6.63 -1.15 5.31
CA ALA A 86 6.93 -2.01 6.44
C ALA A 86 6.86 -1.25 7.78
N ARG A 87 7.32 0.01 7.81
CA ARG A 87 7.16 0.90 8.96
C ARG A 87 5.69 1.17 9.29
N ALA A 88 4.85 1.42 8.30
CA ALA A 88 3.41 1.62 8.49
C ALA A 88 2.73 0.34 9.00
N LEU A 89 3.14 -0.83 8.51
CA LEU A 89 2.66 -2.12 9.01
C LEU A 89 3.04 -2.35 10.49
N ALA A 90 4.20 -1.86 10.94
CA ALA A 90 4.64 -1.94 12.34
C ALA A 90 3.85 -1.00 13.27
N ALA A 91 3.28 0.09 12.76
CA ALA A 91 2.56 1.08 13.59
C ALA A 91 1.33 0.45 14.26
N PRO A 92 1.05 0.75 15.55
CA PRO A 92 -0.08 0.16 16.29
C PRO A 92 -1.43 0.85 16.00
N ALA A 93 -1.48 1.77 15.02
CA ALA A 93 -2.68 2.53 14.71
C ALA A 93 -3.84 1.64 14.25
N PRO A 94 -5.07 1.84 14.75
CA PRO A 94 -6.22 1.03 14.37
C PRO A 94 -6.73 1.28 12.94
N LEU A 95 -6.28 2.35 12.28
CA LEU A 95 -6.61 2.64 10.88
C LEU A 95 -5.33 2.91 10.08
N MET A 96 -5.17 2.22 8.96
CA MET A 96 -4.14 2.48 7.95
C MET A 96 -4.76 3.17 6.73
N LEU A 97 -4.08 4.21 6.25
CA LEU A 97 -4.33 4.84 4.95
C LEU A 97 -3.13 4.57 4.05
N LEU A 98 -3.36 3.87 2.95
CA LEU A 98 -2.32 3.42 2.04
C LEU A 98 -2.63 3.96 0.63
N ASP A 99 -1.65 4.65 0.05
CA ASP A 99 -1.74 5.16 -1.31
C ASP A 99 -0.81 4.36 -2.21
N GLU A 100 -1.38 3.66 -3.19
CA GLU A 100 -0.69 2.83 -4.19
C GLU A 100 0.43 1.92 -3.62
N PRO A 101 0.17 1.11 -2.56
CA PRO A 101 1.24 0.35 -1.89
C PRO A 101 1.88 -0.72 -2.77
N GLY A 102 1.19 -1.17 -3.83
CA GLY A 102 1.68 -2.14 -4.82
C GLY A 102 2.40 -1.53 -6.01
N GLU A 103 2.58 -0.20 -6.06
CA GLU A 103 3.27 0.45 -7.16
C GLU A 103 4.73 -0.01 -7.25
N HIS A 104 5.22 -0.24 -8.48
CA HIS A 104 6.59 -0.75 -8.78
C HIS A 104 6.87 -2.19 -8.28
N LEU A 105 5.86 -2.95 -7.91
CA LEU A 105 5.95 -4.39 -7.70
C LEU A 105 5.50 -5.13 -8.97
N ASP A 106 6.03 -6.34 -9.18
CA ASP A 106 5.42 -7.26 -10.14
C ASP A 106 3.97 -7.59 -9.73
N ALA A 107 3.14 -7.94 -10.70
CA ALA A 107 1.71 -8.11 -10.50
C ALA A 107 1.37 -9.10 -9.37
N LEU A 108 2.07 -10.24 -9.32
CA LEU A 108 1.83 -11.29 -8.33
C LEU A 108 2.18 -10.83 -6.90
N THR A 109 3.30 -10.13 -6.75
CA THR A 109 3.73 -9.58 -5.45
C THR A 109 2.81 -8.46 -4.99
N ALA A 110 2.37 -7.59 -5.91
CA ALA A 110 1.41 -6.52 -5.60
C ALA A 110 0.05 -7.07 -5.16
N ASP A 111 -0.48 -8.09 -5.84
CA ASP A 111 -1.75 -8.71 -5.48
C ASP A 111 -1.70 -9.39 -4.11
N ARG A 112 -0.62 -10.12 -3.82
CA ARG A 112 -0.42 -10.70 -2.49
C ARG A 112 -0.38 -9.63 -1.40
N LEU A 113 0.36 -8.54 -1.66
CA LEU A 113 0.42 -7.41 -0.72
C LEU A 113 -0.96 -6.82 -0.48
N VAL A 114 -1.73 -6.51 -1.53
CA VAL A 114 -3.08 -5.93 -1.40
C VAL A 114 -4.01 -6.90 -0.67
N THR A 115 -3.98 -8.19 -1.02
CA THR A 115 -4.74 -9.23 -0.31
C THR A 115 -4.40 -9.28 1.18
N ASP A 116 -3.10 -9.32 1.52
CA ASP A 116 -2.64 -9.33 2.91
C ASP A 116 -3.07 -8.07 3.68
N LEU A 117 -3.05 -6.91 3.03
CA LEU A 117 -3.46 -5.64 3.64
C LEU A 117 -4.97 -5.60 3.90
N LEU A 118 -5.78 -6.10 2.98
CA LEU A 118 -7.25 -6.13 3.11
C LEU A 118 -7.71 -7.19 4.12
N THR A 119 -7.06 -8.36 4.14
CA THR A 119 -7.39 -9.44 5.08
C THR A 119 -6.83 -9.22 6.49
N ALA A 120 -5.83 -8.35 6.67
CA ALA A 120 -5.29 -8.00 7.99
C ALA A 120 -6.33 -7.31 8.90
N GLY A 121 -7.45 -6.83 8.36
CA GLY A 121 -8.59 -6.30 9.10
C GLY A 121 -9.20 -7.28 10.11
N ASP A 122 -9.04 -8.58 9.91
CA ASP A 122 -9.48 -9.63 10.86
C ASP A 122 -8.85 -9.51 12.25
N GLN A 123 -7.79 -8.70 12.39
CA GLN A 123 -7.14 -8.39 13.67
C GLN A 123 -7.65 -7.09 14.32
N GLY A 124 -8.78 -6.54 13.86
CA GLY A 124 -9.39 -5.32 14.40
C GLY A 124 -8.77 -4.02 13.89
N ARG A 125 -7.98 -4.08 12.80
CA ARG A 125 -7.35 -2.93 12.14
C ARG A 125 -8.07 -2.60 10.84
N GLY A 126 -8.59 -1.38 10.71
CA GLY A 126 -9.18 -0.89 9.46
C GLY A 126 -8.08 -0.52 8.45
N THR A 127 -8.32 -0.82 7.16
CA THR A 127 -7.44 -0.39 6.06
C THR A 127 -8.26 0.37 5.02
N LEU A 128 -7.83 1.59 4.71
CA LEU A 128 -8.30 2.34 3.55
C LEU A 128 -7.17 2.35 2.52
N LEU A 129 -7.42 1.73 1.39
CA LEU A 129 -6.47 1.56 0.31
C LEU A 129 -6.90 2.39 -0.90
N VAL A 130 -6.00 3.22 -1.43
CA VAL A 130 -6.15 3.83 -2.75
C VAL A 130 -5.31 3.02 -3.73
N THR A 131 -5.93 2.54 -4.81
CA THR A 131 -5.23 1.75 -5.82
C THR A 131 -5.96 1.77 -7.16
N HIS A 132 -5.20 1.60 -8.23
CA HIS A 132 -5.73 1.34 -9.56
C HIS A 132 -5.76 -0.18 -9.88
N ARG A 133 -5.25 -1.04 -8.99
CA ARG A 133 -5.27 -2.50 -9.12
C ARG A 133 -6.57 -3.08 -8.57
N LEU A 134 -7.38 -3.63 -9.46
CA LEU A 134 -8.74 -4.07 -9.13
C LEU A 134 -8.85 -5.56 -8.78
N SER A 135 -7.89 -6.37 -9.25
CA SER A 135 -7.91 -7.82 -9.15
C SER A 135 -7.91 -8.38 -7.72
N ALA A 136 -7.26 -7.70 -6.78
CA ALA A 136 -7.21 -8.11 -5.38
C ALA A 136 -8.36 -7.52 -4.52
N LEU A 137 -9.23 -6.67 -5.10
CA LEU A 137 -10.30 -5.99 -4.38
C LEU A 137 -11.48 -6.91 -4.00
N GLU A 138 -11.47 -8.17 -4.43
CA GLU A 138 -12.45 -9.17 -3.97
C GLU A 138 -12.42 -9.39 -2.46
N HIS A 139 -11.29 -9.05 -1.80
CA HIS A 139 -11.11 -9.14 -0.35
C HIS A 139 -11.48 -7.85 0.40
N ALA A 140 -11.89 -6.80 -0.31
CA ALA A 140 -12.33 -5.55 0.32
C ALA A 140 -13.80 -5.68 0.77
N ASP A 141 -14.09 -5.20 1.99
CA ASP A 141 -15.47 -5.10 2.48
C ASP A 141 -16.30 -4.16 1.62
N GLU A 142 -15.68 -3.09 1.12
CA GLU A 142 -16.30 -2.08 0.30
C GLU A 142 -15.30 -1.43 -0.65
N VAL A 143 -15.74 -1.17 -1.87
CA VAL A 143 -14.98 -0.46 -2.91
C VAL A 143 -15.71 0.83 -3.28
N LEU A 144 -14.96 1.93 -3.32
CA LEU A 144 -15.43 3.25 -3.74
C LEU A 144 -14.78 3.61 -5.08
N VAL A 145 -15.58 3.74 -6.13
CA VAL A 145 -15.09 4.19 -7.45
C VAL A 145 -15.16 5.71 -7.51
N MET A 146 -13.98 6.34 -7.60
CA MET A 146 -13.85 7.79 -7.70
C MET A 146 -13.79 8.24 -9.16
N GLY A 147 -14.36 9.40 -9.45
CA GLY A 147 -14.27 9.99 -10.79
C GLY A 147 -14.98 11.33 -10.88
N HIS A 148 -15.00 11.88 -12.08
CA HIS A 148 -15.64 13.16 -12.37
C HIS A 148 -17.02 12.94 -13.02
N ARG A 149 -18.04 13.62 -12.52
CA ARG A 149 -19.34 13.63 -13.21
C ARG A 149 -19.27 14.56 -14.42
N PRO A 150 -19.79 14.15 -15.59
CA PRO A 150 -19.90 15.04 -16.74
C PRO A 150 -20.67 16.33 -16.37
N GLN A 151 -20.09 17.49 -16.69
CA GLN A 151 -20.78 18.78 -16.55
C GLN A 151 -21.11 19.35 -17.91
N ALA A 152 -22.31 19.94 -18.03
CA ALA A 152 -22.76 20.58 -19.26
C ALA A 152 -21.93 21.84 -19.64
N THR A 153 -21.19 22.40 -18.68
CA THR A 153 -20.37 23.61 -18.85
C THR A 153 -18.99 23.38 -19.43
N GLY A 154 -18.56 22.12 -19.63
CA GLY A 154 -17.20 21.78 -20.09
C GLY A 154 -16.11 21.96 -19.04
N GLU A 155 -16.42 22.45 -17.84
CA GLU A 155 -15.49 22.50 -16.72
C GLU A 155 -15.38 21.12 -16.05
N GLN A 156 -14.18 20.78 -15.58
CA GLN A 156 -13.96 19.54 -14.84
C GLN A 156 -14.59 19.67 -13.44
N ALA A 157 -15.66 18.91 -13.19
CA ALA A 157 -16.21 18.79 -11.84
C ALA A 157 -15.15 18.23 -10.87
N PRO A 158 -15.21 18.57 -9.57
CA PRO A 158 -14.39 17.90 -8.57
C PRO A 158 -14.66 16.39 -8.56
N ALA A 159 -13.63 15.60 -8.27
CA ALA A 159 -13.76 14.16 -8.14
C ALA A 159 -14.78 13.83 -7.04
N THR A 160 -15.63 12.84 -7.31
CA THR A 160 -16.67 12.39 -6.38
C THR A 160 -16.79 10.87 -6.44
N ILE A 161 -17.44 10.28 -5.45
CA ILE A 161 -17.80 8.86 -5.49
C ILE A 161 -18.89 8.67 -6.56
N LEU A 162 -18.56 7.90 -7.60
CA LEU A 162 -19.48 7.55 -8.69
C LEU A 162 -20.27 6.28 -8.37
N HIS A 163 -19.59 5.27 -7.83
CA HIS A 163 -20.16 4.00 -7.44
C HIS A 163 -19.60 3.56 -6.10
N ARG A 164 -20.38 2.75 -5.38
CA ARG A 164 -20.04 2.21 -4.07
C ARG A 164 -20.67 0.83 -3.94
N GLY A 165 -19.92 -0.15 -3.45
CA GLY A 165 -20.40 -1.52 -3.24
C GLY A 165 -19.25 -2.50 -3.08
N SER A 166 -19.54 -3.78 -2.97
CA SER A 166 -18.55 -4.84 -3.05
C SER A 166 -17.95 -4.94 -4.44
N HIS A 167 -16.78 -5.54 -4.57
CA HIS A 167 -16.14 -5.82 -5.86
C HIS A 167 -17.10 -6.50 -6.86
N ARG A 168 -17.87 -7.49 -6.40
CA ARG A 168 -18.83 -8.22 -7.23
C ARG A 168 -20.00 -7.32 -7.68
N GLU A 169 -20.61 -6.55 -6.78
CA GLU A 169 -21.70 -5.63 -7.14
C GLU A 169 -21.25 -4.59 -8.17
N LEU A 170 -20.01 -4.08 -8.04
CA LEU A 170 -19.47 -3.10 -8.99
C LEU A 170 -19.22 -3.70 -10.38
N GLN A 171 -18.86 -4.97 -10.47
CA GLN A 171 -18.80 -5.69 -11.75
C GLN A 171 -20.16 -5.78 -12.43
N ASP A 172 -21.24 -5.91 -11.67
CA ASP A 172 -22.59 -6.00 -12.22
C ASP A 172 -23.13 -4.64 -12.70
N VAL A 173 -22.86 -3.56 -11.95
CA VAL A 173 -23.52 -2.26 -12.16
C VAL A 173 -22.68 -1.21 -12.88
N SER A 174 -21.34 -1.35 -12.91
CA SER A 174 -20.42 -0.35 -13.48
C SER A 174 -19.69 -0.88 -14.71
N GLU A 175 -20.05 -0.34 -15.88
CA GLU A 175 -19.37 -0.67 -17.15
C GLU A 175 -17.90 -0.21 -17.12
N THR A 176 -17.63 0.96 -16.56
CA THR A 176 -16.26 1.49 -16.41
C THR A 176 -15.40 0.58 -15.53
N TYR A 177 -15.96 0.07 -14.44
CA TYR A 177 -15.26 -0.85 -13.53
C TYR A 177 -14.91 -2.16 -14.22
N ARG A 178 -15.85 -2.77 -14.96
CA ARG A 178 -15.59 -3.97 -15.77
C ARG A 178 -14.53 -3.74 -16.83
N TRP A 179 -14.59 -2.59 -17.50
CA TRP A 179 -13.60 -2.24 -18.52
C TRP A 179 -12.20 -2.16 -17.91
N SER A 180 -12.05 -1.46 -16.78
CA SER A 180 -10.76 -1.35 -16.07
C SER A 180 -10.21 -2.72 -15.64
N LEU A 181 -11.05 -3.61 -15.14
CA LEU A 181 -10.66 -5.00 -14.83
C LEU A 181 -10.16 -5.74 -16.08
N SER A 182 -10.86 -5.61 -17.20
CA SER A 182 -10.45 -6.27 -18.44
C SER A 182 -9.13 -5.76 -18.99
N GLN A 183 -8.82 -4.47 -18.79
CA GLN A 183 -7.51 -3.90 -19.15
C GLN A 183 -6.39 -4.45 -18.26
N GLU A 184 -6.62 -4.51 -16.95
CA GLU A 184 -5.63 -5.08 -16.02
C GLU A 184 -5.31 -6.54 -16.34
N ASP A 185 -6.31 -7.34 -16.69
CA ASP A 185 -6.12 -8.74 -17.10
C ASP A 185 -5.31 -8.87 -18.41
N GLN A 186 -5.51 -7.96 -19.37
CA GLN A 186 -4.75 -7.93 -20.62
C GLN A 186 -3.27 -7.55 -20.38
N ASP A 187 -3.01 -6.56 -19.56
CA ASP A 187 -1.66 -6.13 -19.21
C ASP A 187 -0.88 -7.26 -18.52
N ARG A 188 -1.53 -8.01 -17.62
CA ARG A 188 -0.94 -9.20 -16.97
C ARG A 188 -0.56 -10.30 -17.95
N GLN A 189 -1.40 -10.55 -18.95
CA GLN A 189 -1.12 -11.57 -19.96
C GLN A 189 0.07 -11.18 -20.82
N GLN A 190 0.27 -9.90 -21.12
CA GLN A 190 1.41 -9.39 -21.89
C GLN A 190 2.73 -9.49 -21.11
N ASP A 191 2.71 -9.19 -19.83
CA ASP A 191 3.89 -9.31 -18.94
C ASP A 191 4.36 -10.77 -18.81
N HIS A 192 3.43 -11.72 -18.75
CA HIS A 192 3.75 -13.15 -18.72
C HIS A 192 4.40 -13.66 -20.01
N VAL A 193 4.04 -13.11 -21.16
CA VAL A 193 4.62 -13.51 -22.47
C VAL A 193 6.01 -12.91 -22.67
N SER A 194 6.24 -11.69 -22.17
CA SER A 194 7.52 -10.96 -22.33
C SER A 194 8.62 -11.46 -21.38
N GLY A 195 8.27 -12.12 -20.26
CA GLY A 195 9.21 -12.64 -19.27
C GLY A 195 9.77 -14.04 -19.58
N THR A 196 9.36 -14.66 -20.69
CA THR A 196 9.76 -16.04 -21.07
C THR A 196 10.73 -16.09 -22.25
N SER A 197 11.37 -14.97 -22.61
CA SER A 197 12.36 -14.89 -23.72
C SER A 197 13.76 -14.71 -23.21
#